data_065d91f01ca3fdbc695d55b9907b96fb
#
_entry.id   065d91f01ca3fdbc695d55b9907b96fb
#
_cell.length_a   1.000
_cell.length_b   1.000
_cell.length_c   1.000
_cell.angle_alpha   90.00
_cell.angle_beta   90.00
_cell.angle_gamma   90.00
#
_symmetry.space_group_name_H-M   'P 1'
#
loop_
_entity.id
_entity.type
_entity.pdbx_description
1 polymer ?
#
loop_
_entity_poly.entity_id
_entity_poly.type
_entity_poly.pdbx_seq_one_letter_code
_entity_poly.pdbx_strand_id
1 'polypeptide(L)'
;MLLVGIILFDDVEELDFAGPWEVFGIASQMKDVKVLTVSKDGNRVQCRYGLKVQPDHSFANCPRLDLLIVPGGRGAREKARYDRETVTFIKNHTSQATTVSVCTGALVLAEAGLLDGKRATTHASQFDGLREYPNVHVVENERFIFEGNVATSAGISAGIDLSLELLKRKYGEQLMKDIVKEMEYRI
;
A
#
# COMPACT_ATOMS: atom_id res chain seq x y z
N MET A 1 -7.49 3.04 -18.34
CA MET A 1 -6.23 3.26 -17.59
C MET A 1 -6.43 2.88 -16.13
N LEU A 2 -5.50 2.17 -15.51
CA LEU A 2 -5.44 1.97 -14.05
C LEU A 2 -4.38 2.93 -13.48
N LEU A 3 -4.81 3.89 -12.68
CA LEU A 3 -3.88 4.82 -12.02
C LEU A 3 -3.64 4.40 -10.57
N VAL A 4 -2.40 4.03 -10.27
CA VAL A 4 -1.96 3.56 -8.96
C VAL A 4 -1.14 4.64 -8.27
N GLY A 5 -1.52 5.01 -7.06
CA GLY A 5 -0.72 5.89 -6.21
C GLY A 5 -0.12 5.16 -5.03
N ILE A 6 1.13 5.45 -4.72
CA ILE A 6 1.82 4.92 -3.54
C ILE A 6 2.16 6.11 -2.63
N ILE A 7 1.67 6.08 -1.40
CA ILE A 7 1.99 7.14 -0.43
C ILE A 7 3.42 6.97 0.04
N LEU A 8 4.14 8.09 0.14
CA LEU A 8 5.47 8.17 0.75
C LEU A 8 5.47 9.15 1.92
N PHE A 9 6.19 8.81 2.94
CA PHE A 9 6.43 9.62 4.13
C PHE A 9 7.82 9.28 4.71
N ASP A 10 8.39 10.16 5.51
CA ASP A 10 9.68 9.90 6.14
C ASP A 10 9.66 8.61 6.99
N ASP A 11 10.76 7.88 6.99
CA ASP A 11 10.92 6.58 7.63
C ASP A 11 9.98 5.48 7.07
N VAL A 12 9.50 5.61 5.81
CA VAL A 12 8.81 4.53 5.09
C VAL A 12 9.77 3.36 4.84
N GLU A 13 9.27 2.13 4.95
CA GLU A 13 10.04 0.93 4.60
C GLU A 13 10.26 0.85 3.09
N GLU A 14 11.50 0.74 2.62
CA GLU A 14 11.85 0.81 1.20
C GLU A 14 11.11 -0.22 0.36
N LEU A 15 11.12 -1.49 0.75
CA LEU A 15 10.53 -2.55 -0.06
C LEU A 15 9.00 -2.53 -0.04
N ASP A 16 8.39 -1.92 0.98
CA ASP A 16 6.91 -1.82 1.07
C ASP A 16 6.33 -0.98 -0.06
N PHE A 17 7.08 -0.03 -0.61
CA PHE A 17 6.67 0.74 -1.77
C PHE A 17 7.39 0.31 -3.05
N ALA A 18 8.67 -0.04 -2.99
CA ALA A 18 9.46 -0.41 -4.17
C ALA A 18 9.00 -1.75 -4.76
N GLY A 19 8.57 -2.71 -3.93
CA GLY A 19 8.00 -3.97 -4.40
C GLY A 19 6.75 -3.77 -5.26
N PRO A 20 5.70 -3.11 -4.74
CA PRO A 20 4.55 -2.71 -5.55
C PRO A 20 4.90 -1.84 -6.76
N TRP A 21 5.80 -0.87 -6.59
CA TRP A 21 6.26 -0.01 -7.68
C TRP A 21 6.79 -0.81 -8.87
N GLU A 22 7.65 -1.80 -8.61
CA GLU A 22 8.21 -2.67 -9.65
C GLU A 22 7.12 -3.48 -10.36
N VAL A 23 6.23 -4.13 -9.59
CA VAL A 23 5.13 -4.94 -10.15
C VAL A 23 4.23 -4.11 -11.08
N PHE A 24 3.80 -2.92 -10.64
CA PHE A 24 2.96 -2.05 -11.46
C PHE A 24 3.75 -1.36 -12.58
N GLY A 25 5.06 -1.11 -12.38
CA GLY A 25 5.97 -0.62 -13.41
C GLY A 25 6.08 -1.57 -14.60
N ILE A 26 6.31 -2.86 -14.33
CA ILE A 26 6.33 -3.90 -15.37
C ILE A 26 4.95 -4.03 -16.04
N ALA A 27 3.87 -4.03 -15.24
CA ALA A 27 2.50 -4.07 -15.77
C ALA A 27 2.23 -2.93 -16.76
N SER A 28 2.82 -1.75 -16.55
CA SER A 28 2.65 -0.57 -17.42
C SER A 28 3.21 -0.76 -18.83
N GLN A 29 4.16 -1.68 -19.00
CA GLN A 29 4.70 -2.03 -20.31
C GLN A 29 3.78 -2.97 -21.12
N MET A 30 2.82 -3.61 -20.45
CA MET A 30 1.95 -4.64 -21.01
C MET A 30 0.47 -4.22 -21.06
N LYS A 31 0.07 -3.28 -20.22
CA LYS A 31 -1.32 -2.81 -20.06
C LYS A 31 -1.36 -1.31 -19.82
N ASP A 32 -2.52 -0.72 -20.00
CA ASP A 32 -2.78 0.69 -19.68
C ASP A 32 -2.84 0.89 -18.16
N VAL A 33 -1.67 0.87 -17.54
CA VAL A 33 -1.41 1.04 -16.10
C VAL A 33 -0.39 2.16 -15.94
N LYS A 34 -0.59 3.02 -14.95
CA LYS A 34 0.38 4.03 -14.54
C LYS A 34 0.53 3.98 -13.02
N VAL A 35 1.76 3.96 -12.53
CA VAL A 35 2.08 4.10 -11.11
C VAL A 35 2.73 5.44 -10.86
N LEU A 36 2.41 6.05 -9.73
CA LEU A 36 2.99 7.31 -9.27
C LEU A 36 3.15 7.30 -7.75
N THR A 37 4.00 8.18 -7.26
CA THR A 37 4.23 8.39 -5.84
C THR A 37 3.63 9.71 -5.38
N VAL A 38 3.11 9.72 -4.15
CA VAL A 38 2.48 10.90 -3.56
C VAL A 38 2.92 11.06 -2.10
N SER A 39 3.25 12.27 -1.68
CA SER A 39 3.50 12.60 -0.29
C SER A 39 2.65 13.80 0.14
N LYS A 40 2.65 14.12 1.44
CA LYS A 40 1.84 15.20 1.99
C LYS A 40 2.05 16.52 1.26
N ASP A 41 3.26 16.94 1.08
CA ASP A 41 3.66 18.25 0.53
C ASP A 41 4.43 18.17 -0.81
N GLY A 42 4.68 16.96 -1.33
CA GLY A 42 5.45 16.74 -2.53
C GLY A 42 6.96 16.88 -2.35
N ASN A 43 7.42 17.10 -1.11
CA ASN A 43 8.85 17.22 -0.81
C ASN A 43 9.54 15.87 -0.79
N ARG A 44 10.87 15.90 -0.96
CA ARG A 44 11.70 14.70 -0.93
C ARG A 44 11.59 13.99 0.42
N VAL A 45 11.31 12.70 0.38
CA VAL A 45 11.16 11.79 1.52
C VAL A 45 12.48 11.07 1.77
N GLN A 46 12.86 10.91 3.03
CA GLN A 46 13.95 10.04 3.45
C GLN A 46 13.36 8.76 4.04
N CYS A 47 13.62 7.63 3.37
CA CYS A 47 13.16 6.31 3.78
C CYS A 47 13.97 5.79 4.99
N ARG A 48 13.51 4.68 5.55
CA ARG A 48 14.03 4.10 6.80
C ARG A 48 15.53 3.83 6.81
N TYR A 49 16.07 3.35 5.70
CA TYR A 49 17.49 3.01 5.56
C TYR A 49 18.28 4.07 4.78
N GLY A 50 17.70 5.24 4.56
CA GLY A 50 18.39 6.41 4.02
C GLY A 50 18.21 6.62 2.52
N LEU A 51 17.46 5.76 1.81
CA LEU A 51 17.08 6.05 0.44
C LEU A 51 16.27 7.36 0.40
N LYS A 52 16.56 8.21 -0.58
CA LYS A 52 15.86 9.48 -0.77
C LYS A 52 15.05 9.42 -2.05
N VAL A 53 13.75 9.66 -1.94
CA VAL A 53 12.81 9.61 -3.05
C VAL A 53 12.14 10.97 -3.22
N GLN A 54 12.06 11.45 -4.47
CA GLN A 54 11.27 12.62 -4.82
C GLN A 54 9.88 12.14 -5.27
N PRO A 55 8.80 12.42 -4.53
CA PRO A 55 7.45 12.08 -4.95
C PRO A 55 7.03 12.82 -6.22
N ASP A 56 6.17 12.21 -7.03
CA ASP A 56 5.63 12.82 -8.25
C ASP A 56 4.61 13.92 -7.93
N HIS A 57 3.85 13.73 -6.84
CA HIS A 57 2.76 14.62 -6.44
C HIS A 57 2.73 14.90 -4.93
N SER A 58 2.11 16.03 -4.58
CA SER A 58 1.62 16.27 -3.23
C SER A 58 0.16 15.81 -3.10
N PHE A 59 -0.38 15.73 -1.87
CA PHE A 59 -1.81 15.47 -1.65
C PHE A 59 -2.69 16.50 -2.35
N ALA A 60 -2.23 17.76 -2.42
CA ALA A 60 -3.01 18.86 -2.99
C ALA A 60 -3.18 18.77 -4.52
N ASN A 61 -2.22 18.19 -5.24
CA ASN A 61 -2.25 18.08 -6.70
C ASN A 61 -2.28 16.64 -7.22
N CYS A 62 -2.52 15.66 -6.32
CA CYS A 62 -2.65 14.26 -6.69
C CYS A 62 -3.87 14.06 -7.59
N PRO A 63 -3.71 13.41 -8.75
CA PRO A 63 -4.85 13.07 -9.59
C PRO A 63 -5.75 12.03 -8.89
N ARG A 64 -6.97 11.86 -9.39
CA ARG A 64 -7.86 10.80 -8.91
C ARG A 64 -7.25 9.43 -9.21
N LEU A 65 -7.01 8.66 -8.16
CA LEU A 65 -6.44 7.32 -8.25
C LEU A 65 -7.53 6.26 -8.31
N ASP A 66 -7.24 5.13 -8.98
CA ASP A 66 -8.07 3.92 -8.94
C ASP A 66 -7.65 2.98 -7.81
N LEU A 67 -6.36 3.02 -7.45
CA LEU A 67 -5.75 2.22 -6.38
C LEU A 67 -4.79 3.08 -5.57
N LEU A 68 -4.92 3.03 -4.26
CA LEU A 68 -4.00 3.67 -3.32
C LEU A 68 -3.27 2.60 -2.50
N ILE A 69 -1.95 2.66 -2.47
CA ILE A 69 -1.09 1.78 -1.67
C ILE A 69 -0.50 2.57 -0.51
N VAL A 70 -0.70 2.06 0.69
CA VAL A 70 -0.19 2.64 1.94
C VAL A 70 0.89 1.71 2.51
N PRO A 71 2.17 2.04 2.32
CA PRO A 71 3.28 1.25 2.86
C PRO A 71 3.40 1.40 4.37
N GLY A 72 4.19 0.52 4.98
CA GLY A 72 4.54 0.58 6.37
C GLY A 72 5.90 1.23 6.64
N GLY A 73 6.51 0.79 7.71
CA GLY A 73 7.78 1.32 8.21
C GLY A 73 7.64 2.00 9.58
N ARG A 74 8.75 2.51 10.09
CA ARG A 74 8.73 3.27 11.33
C ARG A 74 7.87 4.53 11.21
N GLY A 75 7.95 5.20 10.07
CA GLY A 75 7.15 6.39 9.78
C GLY A 75 5.64 6.14 9.83
N ALA A 76 5.16 4.97 9.37
CA ALA A 76 3.76 4.59 9.47
C ALA A 76 3.30 4.51 10.94
N ARG A 77 4.11 3.85 11.79
CA ARG A 77 3.78 3.61 13.19
C ARG A 77 3.86 4.85 14.08
N GLU A 78 4.86 5.69 13.85
CA GLU A 78 5.22 6.78 14.75
C GLU A 78 4.73 8.16 14.29
N LYS A 79 4.45 8.31 12.99
CA LYS A 79 4.11 9.63 12.41
C LYS A 79 2.85 9.59 11.57
N ALA A 80 2.83 8.85 10.45
CA ALA A 80 1.79 8.95 9.43
C ALA A 80 0.39 8.61 9.96
N ARG A 81 0.23 7.61 10.83
CA ARG A 81 -1.06 7.26 11.42
C ARG A 81 -1.65 8.38 12.29
N TYR A 82 -0.82 9.26 12.85
CA TYR A 82 -1.26 10.38 13.67
C TYR A 82 -1.35 11.70 12.90
N ASP A 83 -0.89 11.73 11.65
CA ASP A 83 -1.00 12.92 10.81
C ASP A 83 -2.39 13.03 10.17
N ARG A 84 -3.16 13.99 10.66
CA ARG A 84 -4.56 14.20 10.24
C ARG A 84 -4.73 14.39 8.73
N GLU A 85 -3.79 15.02 8.06
CA GLU A 85 -3.85 15.25 6.61
C GLU A 85 -3.66 13.93 5.85
N THR A 86 -2.69 13.11 6.26
CA THR A 86 -2.46 11.78 5.69
C THR A 86 -3.67 10.86 5.88
N VAL A 87 -4.21 10.80 7.10
CA VAL A 87 -5.40 9.99 7.41
C VAL A 87 -6.62 10.46 6.59
N THR A 88 -6.83 11.77 6.50
CA THR A 88 -7.94 12.34 5.72
C THR A 88 -7.79 12.07 4.22
N PHE A 89 -6.59 12.22 3.67
CA PHE A 89 -6.29 11.90 2.28
C PHE A 89 -6.64 10.44 1.94
N ILE A 90 -6.18 9.50 2.77
CA ILE A 90 -6.45 8.06 2.61
C ILE A 90 -7.96 7.79 2.69
N LYS A 91 -8.65 8.34 3.69
CA LYS A 91 -10.08 8.14 3.88
C LYS A 91 -10.90 8.65 2.69
N ASN A 92 -10.58 9.83 2.18
CA ASN A 92 -11.25 10.40 1.03
C ASN A 92 -11.04 9.56 -0.24
N HIS A 93 -9.84 9.03 -0.46
CA HIS A 93 -9.56 8.13 -1.57
C HIS A 93 -10.33 6.80 -1.47
N THR A 94 -10.36 6.19 -0.30
CA THR A 94 -11.03 4.89 -0.10
C THR A 94 -12.53 4.96 -0.37
N SER A 95 -13.17 6.12 -0.24
CA SER A 95 -14.59 6.31 -0.58
C SER A 95 -14.87 6.16 -2.08
N GLN A 96 -13.85 6.24 -2.94
CA GLN A 96 -13.99 6.26 -4.40
C GLN A 96 -13.13 5.21 -5.13
N ALA A 97 -12.17 4.60 -4.45
CA ALA A 97 -11.17 3.71 -5.03
C ALA A 97 -10.82 2.56 -4.09
N THR A 98 -10.06 1.60 -4.59
CA THR A 98 -9.46 0.55 -3.77
C THR A 98 -8.27 1.11 -2.99
N THR A 99 -8.20 0.78 -1.70
CA THR A 99 -7.06 1.15 -0.85
C THR A 99 -6.45 -0.10 -0.24
N VAL A 100 -5.14 -0.23 -0.34
CA VAL A 100 -4.44 -1.39 0.21
C VAL A 100 -3.27 -0.96 1.09
N SER A 101 -2.94 -1.78 2.07
CA SER A 101 -1.77 -1.56 2.90
C SER A 101 -0.75 -2.69 2.77
N VAL A 102 0.52 -2.32 2.89
CA VAL A 102 1.63 -3.26 3.03
C VAL A 102 2.20 -3.10 4.44
N CYS A 103 2.51 -4.24 5.08
CA CYS A 103 3.19 -4.22 6.37
C CYS A 103 2.41 -3.39 7.43
N THR A 104 3.08 -2.51 8.13
CA THR A 104 2.48 -1.64 9.15
C THR A 104 1.66 -0.47 8.60
N GLY A 105 1.51 -0.36 7.29
CA GLY A 105 0.51 0.52 6.68
C GLY A 105 -0.92 0.22 7.12
N ALA A 106 -1.20 -1.02 7.56
CA ALA A 106 -2.49 -1.40 8.14
C ALA A 106 -2.85 -0.56 9.38
N LEU A 107 -1.88 -0.13 10.19
CA LEU A 107 -2.14 0.76 11.33
C LEU A 107 -2.65 2.14 10.89
N VAL A 108 -2.19 2.63 9.74
CA VAL A 108 -2.68 3.89 9.17
C VAL A 108 -4.12 3.73 8.68
N LEU A 109 -4.45 2.59 8.06
CA LEU A 109 -5.83 2.28 7.66
C LEU A 109 -6.76 2.09 8.86
N ALA A 110 -6.28 1.46 9.94
CA ALA A 110 -7.05 1.31 11.16
C ALA A 110 -7.35 2.67 11.83
N GLU A 111 -6.36 3.56 11.91
CA GLU A 111 -6.55 4.92 12.41
C GLU A 111 -7.56 5.73 11.57
N ALA A 112 -7.59 5.47 10.27
CA ALA A 112 -8.58 6.07 9.37
C ALA A 112 -9.99 5.46 9.52
N GLY A 113 -10.18 4.44 10.37
CA GLY A 113 -11.44 3.71 10.55
C GLY A 113 -11.81 2.81 9.37
N LEU A 114 -10.89 2.55 8.47
CA LEU A 114 -11.14 1.78 7.25
C LEU A 114 -11.17 0.27 7.47
N LEU A 115 -10.69 -0.18 8.62
CA LEU A 115 -10.64 -1.59 9.01
C LEU A 115 -11.72 -1.97 10.01
N ASP A 116 -12.59 -1.05 10.43
CA ASP A 116 -13.67 -1.33 11.37
C ASP A 116 -14.62 -2.41 10.84
N GLY A 117 -14.83 -3.46 11.62
CA GLY A 117 -15.65 -4.63 11.28
C GLY A 117 -15.02 -5.55 10.24
N LYS A 118 -13.75 -5.35 9.87
CA LYS A 118 -13.07 -6.13 8.83
C LYS A 118 -11.97 -7.02 9.40
N ARG A 119 -11.70 -8.10 8.68
CA ARG A 119 -10.50 -8.91 8.86
C ARG A 119 -9.30 -8.15 8.29
N ALA A 120 -8.19 -8.15 9.02
CA ALA A 120 -6.97 -7.48 8.57
C ALA A 120 -5.72 -8.20 9.06
N THR A 121 -4.66 -8.11 8.28
CA THR A 121 -3.32 -8.54 8.68
C THR A 121 -2.33 -7.38 8.61
N THR A 122 -1.18 -7.55 9.20
CA THR A 122 -0.07 -6.60 9.22
C THR A 122 1.25 -7.33 9.36
N HIS A 123 2.35 -6.61 9.50
CA HIS A 123 3.63 -7.21 9.87
C HIS A 123 3.52 -7.94 11.22
N ALA A 124 4.07 -9.15 11.33
CA ALA A 124 3.93 -10.02 12.50
C ALA A 124 4.29 -9.31 13.84
N SER A 125 5.32 -8.47 13.85
CA SER A 125 5.73 -7.72 15.05
C SER A 125 4.71 -6.66 15.49
N GLN A 126 3.64 -6.43 14.74
CA GLN A 126 2.64 -5.37 14.99
C GLN A 126 1.20 -5.91 15.07
N PHE A 127 1.02 -7.21 15.25
CA PHE A 127 -0.30 -7.76 15.51
C PHE A 127 -0.92 -7.16 16.78
N ASP A 128 -0.15 -7.02 17.85
CA ASP A 128 -0.64 -6.40 19.08
C ASP A 128 -1.00 -4.93 18.89
N GLY A 129 -0.18 -4.17 18.14
CA GLY A 129 -0.52 -2.79 17.77
C GLY A 129 -1.80 -2.68 16.94
N LEU A 130 -2.09 -3.66 16.08
CA LEU A 130 -3.34 -3.68 15.33
C LEU A 130 -4.54 -4.09 16.19
N ARG A 131 -4.33 -4.91 17.24
CA ARG A 131 -5.35 -5.27 18.23
C ARG A 131 -5.77 -4.11 19.16
N GLU A 132 -4.97 -3.03 19.21
CA GLU A 132 -5.38 -1.81 19.93
C GLU A 132 -6.64 -1.17 19.31
N TYR A 133 -6.99 -1.54 18.07
CA TYR A 133 -8.22 -1.13 17.39
C TYR A 133 -9.31 -2.19 17.60
N PRO A 134 -10.24 -1.99 18.54
CA PRO A 134 -11.13 -3.06 19.03
C PRO A 134 -12.12 -3.59 17.99
N ASN A 135 -12.37 -2.81 16.94
CA ASN A 135 -13.28 -3.21 15.85
C ASN A 135 -12.56 -3.92 14.70
N VAL A 136 -11.25 -4.16 14.78
CA VAL A 136 -10.47 -4.84 13.74
C VAL A 136 -10.31 -6.32 14.09
N HIS A 137 -10.68 -7.21 13.19
CA HIS A 137 -10.47 -8.64 13.34
C HIS A 137 -9.09 -9.03 12.83
N VAL A 138 -8.10 -9.01 13.72
CA VAL A 138 -6.70 -9.30 13.37
C VAL A 138 -6.54 -10.78 13.02
N VAL A 139 -5.99 -11.04 11.82
CA VAL A 139 -5.72 -12.38 11.31
C VAL A 139 -4.21 -12.55 11.12
N GLU A 140 -3.66 -13.54 11.80
CA GLU A 140 -2.27 -13.95 11.70
C GLU A 140 -2.10 -15.01 10.60
N ASN A 141 -0.88 -15.19 10.12
CA ASN A 141 -0.51 -16.24 9.16
C ASN A 141 -1.16 -16.12 7.76
N GLU A 142 -1.80 -14.99 7.46
CA GLU A 142 -2.28 -14.70 6.11
C GLU A 142 -1.30 -13.77 5.40
N ARG A 143 -0.99 -14.09 4.15
CA ARG A 143 -0.09 -13.29 3.34
C ARG A 143 -0.73 -11.94 2.96
N PHE A 144 -2.01 -11.98 2.63
CA PHE A 144 -2.87 -10.79 2.41
C PHE A 144 -4.35 -11.15 2.57
N ILE A 145 -5.16 -10.15 2.86
CA ILE A 145 -6.61 -10.27 3.07
C ILE A 145 -7.32 -9.19 2.26
N PHE A 146 -8.40 -9.56 1.58
CA PHE A 146 -9.30 -8.65 0.88
C PHE A 146 -10.62 -8.52 1.62
N GLU A 147 -11.06 -7.30 1.89
CA GLU A 147 -12.33 -6.96 2.54
C GLU A 147 -13.02 -5.81 1.79
N GLY A 148 -13.79 -6.17 0.76
CA GLY A 148 -14.42 -5.20 -0.11
C GLY A 148 -13.41 -4.40 -0.94
N ASN A 149 -13.43 -3.08 -0.78
CA ASN A 149 -12.49 -2.16 -1.44
C ASN A 149 -11.21 -1.89 -0.63
N VAL A 150 -10.99 -2.62 0.45
CA VAL A 150 -9.77 -2.53 1.26
C VAL A 150 -9.06 -3.88 1.25
N ALA A 151 -7.72 -3.86 1.19
CA ALA A 151 -6.92 -5.06 1.43
C ALA A 151 -5.71 -4.72 2.31
N THR A 152 -5.26 -5.72 3.04
CA THR A 152 -4.06 -5.61 3.89
C THR A 152 -3.12 -6.76 3.61
N SER A 153 -1.82 -6.52 3.64
CA SER A 153 -0.81 -7.59 3.54
C SER A 153 0.13 -7.62 4.74
N ALA A 154 0.71 -8.79 4.93
CA ALA A 154 1.80 -9.01 5.88
C ALA A 154 3.04 -8.15 5.54
N GLY A 155 4.13 -8.37 6.28
CA GLY A 155 5.33 -7.56 6.20
C GLY A 155 6.12 -7.71 4.90
N ILE A 156 6.65 -6.63 4.53
CA ILE A 156 7.68 -6.25 3.57
C ILE A 156 7.48 -6.88 2.18
N SER A 157 7.96 -8.09 1.95
CA SER A 157 7.86 -8.75 0.64
C SER A 157 6.43 -9.10 0.22
N ALA A 158 5.47 -9.15 1.16
CA ALA A 158 4.06 -9.43 0.88
C ALA A 158 3.39 -8.38 -0.02
N GLY A 159 3.96 -7.17 -0.09
CA GLY A 159 3.51 -6.14 -1.02
C GLY A 159 3.64 -6.53 -2.49
N ILE A 160 4.63 -7.33 -2.84
CA ILE A 160 4.80 -7.90 -4.18
C ILE A 160 3.63 -8.85 -4.49
N ASP A 161 3.38 -9.82 -3.60
CA ASP A 161 2.33 -10.82 -3.79
C ASP A 161 0.94 -10.19 -3.86
N LEU A 162 0.66 -9.21 -2.99
CA LEU A 162 -0.58 -8.45 -3.02
C LEU A 162 -0.76 -7.71 -4.36
N SER A 163 0.30 -7.07 -4.87
CA SER A 163 0.26 -6.34 -6.15
C SER A 163 0.02 -7.26 -7.34
N LEU A 164 0.66 -8.43 -7.35
CA LEU A 164 0.43 -9.48 -8.35
C LEU A 164 -1.01 -9.99 -8.32
N GLU A 165 -1.56 -10.24 -7.13
CA GLU A 165 -2.95 -10.67 -6.98
C GLU A 165 -3.95 -9.58 -7.41
N LEU A 166 -3.70 -8.30 -7.13
CA LEU A 166 -4.52 -7.19 -7.61
C LEU A 166 -4.57 -7.13 -9.14
N LEU A 167 -3.41 -7.28 -9.80
CA LEU A 167 -3.33 -7.32 -11.27
C LEU A 167 -4.00 -8.57 -11.85
N LYS A 168 -3.83 -9.73 -11.20
CA LYS A 168 -4.52 -10.96 -11.57
C LYS A 168 -6.04 -10.80 -11.53
N ARG A 169 -6.58 -10.21 -10.46
CA ARG A 169 -8.03 -9.95 -10.31
C ARG A 169 -8.56 -9.00 -11.37
N LYS A 170 -7.77 -8.00 -11.76
CA LYS A 170 -8.19 -6.98 -12.72
C LYS A 170 -8.02 -7.40 -14.18
N TYR A 171 -6.92 -8.07 -14.50
CA TYR A 171 -6.49 -8.34 -15.89
C TYR A 171 -6.34 -9.83 -16.21
N GLY A 172 -6.54 -10.70 -15.25
CA GLY A 172 -6.45 -12.15 -15.41
C GLY A 172 -5.06 -12.72 -15.08
N GLU A 173 -5.05 -14.03 -14.95
CA GLU A 173 -3.88 -14.80 -14.50
C GLU A 173 -2.69 -14.72 -15.46
N GLN A 174 -2.95 -14.56 -16.77
CA GLN A 174 -1.87 -14.51 -17.77
C GLN A 174 -0.96 -13.29 -17.55
N LEU A 175 -1.53 -12.11 -17.29
CA LEU A 175 -0.71 -10.92 -17.01
C LEU A 175 0.16 -11.13 -15.77
N MET A 176 -0.40 -11.70 -14.72
CA MET A 176 0.37 -12.01 -13.50
C MET A 176 1.55 -12.94 -13.79
N LYS A 177 1.34 -14.01 -14.57
CA LYS A 177 2.40 -14.94 -14.97
C LYS A 177 3.50 -14.26 -15.82
N ASP A 178 3.11 -13.36 -16.71
CA ASP A 178 4.06 -12.62 -17.55
C ASP A 178 4.94 -11.68 -16.69
N ILE A 179 4.34 -10.99 -15.71
CA ILE A 179 5.07 -10.14 -14.77
C ILE A 179 6.01 -10.97 -13.89
N VAL A 180 5.54 -12.08 -13.32
CA VAL A 180 6.34 -13.00 -12.51
C VAL A 180 7.54 -13.52 -13.28
N LYS A 181 7.35 -13.85 -14.57
CA LYS A 181 8.41 -14.29 -15.45
C LYS A 181 9.43 -13.18 -15.71
N GLU A 182 8.98 -11.96 -15.99
CA GLU A 182 9.85 -10.80 -16.22
C GLU A 182 10.68 -10.46 -14.98
N MET A 183 10.07 -10.55 -13.79
CA MET A 183 10.75 -10.33 -12.51
C MET A 183 11.66 -11.49 -12.10
N GLU A 184 11.63 -12.64 -12.77
CA GLU A 184 12.22 -13.91 -12.28
C GLU A 184 11.79 -14.22 -10.82
N TYR A 185 10.58 -13.79 -10.45
CA TYR A 185 10.05 -13.93 -9.09
C TYR A 185 9.50 -15.35 -8.88
N ARG A 186 9.79 -15.91 -7.71
CA ARG A 186 9.24 -17.21 -7.30
C ARG A 186 8.09 -17.01 -6.33
N ILE A 187 6.91 -17.42 -6.77
CA ILE A 187 5.70 -17.43 -5.94
C ILE A 187 5.72 -18.62 -5.00
#